data_f721229139f123b215813154d8b348da
#
_entry.id   f721229139f123b215813154d8b348da
#
_cell.length_a   1.000
_cell.length_b   1.000
_cell.length_c   1.000
_cell.angle_alpha   90.00
_cell.angle_beta   90.00
_cell.angle_gamma   90.00
#
_symmetry.space_group_name_H-M   'P 1'
#
loop_
_entity.id
_entity.type
_entity.pdbx_description
1 polymer ?
#
loop_
_entity_poly.entity_id
_entity_poly.type
_entity_poly.pdbx_seq_one_letter_code
_entity_poly.pdbx_strand_id
1 'polypeptide(L)'
;MKKYYVFLIVQIINIALLYATTKDERIAELEYIALYEPSDWIDENEVVPTPEDAKKKFNLTDADFYTDIMFLANKYSNTETNKERRICRSSAIGWLGVYGSTNDLPFLASIKTNKLDYAQEAAVFATLNISKRGNSFISTAREVVTNTNFYSKGIRGLIYCHLHNMCKKENVYVYVADELVRNRIAAFFLERAALEEDSSLYVDRVACDLNPTYRHSQQRRDNLARLRPAGLTGEQAEIYDARQRDAQPKE
;
A
#
# COMPACT_ATOMS: atom_id res chain seq x y z
N MET A 1 -14.89 54.16 -18.64
CA MET A 1 -15.30 52.74 -18.33
C MET A 1 -14.47 51.68 -19.07
N LYS A 2 -14.29 51.75 -20.41
CA LYS A 2 -13.54 50.70 -21.17
C LYS A 2 -12.10 50.44 -20.67
N LYS A 3 -11.36 51.45 -20.21
CA LYS A 3 -9.96 51.31 -19.72
C LYS A 3 -9.87 50.49 -18.42
N TYR A 4 -10.87 50.58 -17.53
CA TYR A 4 -10.88 49.80 -16.28
C TYR A 4 -11.15 48.29 -16.51
N TYR A 5 -12.00 47.97 -17.49
CA TYR A 5 -12.26 46.56 -17.84
C TYR A 5 -11.03 45.88 -18.44
N VAL A 6 -10.26 46.57 -19.29
CA VAL A 6 -9.02 46.04 -19.85
C VAL A 6 -7.99 45.80 -18.75
N PHE A 7 -7.84 46.74 -17.81
CA PHE A 7 -6.91 46.58 -16.68
C PHE A 7 -7.32 45.39 -15.78
N LEU A 8 -8.60 45.26 -15.46
CA LEU A 8 -9.11 44.14 -14.66
C LEU A 8 -8.90 42.81 -15.35
N ILE A 9 -9.15 42.72 -16.66
CA ILE A 9 -8.90 41.49 -17.44
C ILE A 9 -7.42 41.13 -17.44
N VAL A 10 -6.51 42.08 -17.62
CA VAL A 10 -5.06 41.86 -17.58
C VAL A 10 -4.62 41.38 -16.21
N GLN A 11 -5.18 41.95 -15.13
CA GLN A 11 -4.88 41.50 -13.76
C GLN A 11 -5.38 40.07 -13.52
N ILE A 12 -6.58 39.70 -13.97
CA ILE A 12 -7.13 38.36 -13.87
C ILE A 12 -6.27 37.35 -14.66
N ILE A 13 -5.86 37.72 -15.88
CA ILE A 13 -4.97 36.88 -16.71
C ILE A 13 -3.61 36.68 -16.03
N ASN A 14 -3.01 37.75 -15.48
CA ASN A 14 -1.72 37.64 -14.79
C ASN A 14 -1.82 36.80 -13.53
N ILE A 15 -2.90 36.91 -12.74
CA ILE A 15 -3.15 36.07 -11.57
C ILE A 15 -3.37 34.62 -12.01
N ALA A 16 -4.13 34.37 -13.07
CA ALA A 16 -4.36 33.03 -13.60
C ALA A 16 -3.07 32.38 -14.13
N LEU A 17 -2.23 33.16 -14.84
CA LEU A 17 -0.92 32.69 -15.31
C LEU A 17 0.03 32.39 -14.15
N LEU A 18 0.08 33.25 -13.13
CA LEU A 18 0.88 33.05 -11.94
C LEU A 18 0.44 31.77 -11.19
N TYR A 19 -0.87 31.57 -11.07
CA TYR A 19 -1.44 30.39 -10.43
C TYR A 19 -1.16 29.12 -11.24
N ALA A 20 -1.25 29.18 -12.58
CA ALA A 20 -0.92 28.05 -13.44
C ALA A 20 0.57 27.67 -13.35
N THR A 21 1.47 28.66 -13.39
CA THR A 21 2.91 28.44 -13.21
C THR A 21 3.20 27.77 -11.86
N THR A 22 2.60 28.28 -10.79
CA THR A 22 2.76 27.69 -9.45
C THR A 22 2.24 26.26 -9.38
N LYS A 23 1.14 25.95 -10.08
CA LYS A 23 0.62 24.58 -10.15
C LYS A 23 1.56 23.65 -10.88
N ASP A 24 2.13 24.08 -12.00
CA ASP A 24 3.08 23.26 -12.77
C ASP A 24 4.35 22.99 -11.97
N GLU A 25 4.86 23.96 -11.20
CA GLU A 25 5.99 23.77 -10.29
C GLU A 25 5.66 22.76 -9.18
N ARG A 26 4.46 22.82 -8.61
CA ARG A 26 4.02 21.85 -7.58
C ARG A 26 3.92 20.42 -8.13
N ILE A 27 3.37 20.28 -9.32
CA ILE A 27 3.26 18.96 -9.99
C ILE A 27 4.65 18.42 -10.34
N ALA A 28 5.57 19.27 -10.85
CA ALA A 28 6.95 18.87 -11.13
C ALA A 28 7.68 18.40 -9.88
N GLU A 29 7.46 19.05 -8.73
CA GLU A 29 8.03 18.62 -7.45
C GLU A 29 7.49 17.25 -7.01
N LEU A 30 6.18 17.02 -7.14
CA LEU A 30 5.59 15.71 -6.83
C LEU A 30 6.10 14.61 -7.77
N GLU A 31 6.32 14.92 -9.06
CA GLU A 31 6.94 13.99 -10.01
C GLU A 31 8.39 13.68 -9.63
N TYR A 32 9.17 14.69 -9.23
CA TYR A 32 10.53 14.50 -8.73
C TYR A 32 10.53 13.57 -7.50
N ILE A 33 9.66 13.82 -6.52
CA ILE A 33 9.53 12.99 -5.33
C ILE A 33 9.14 11.55 -5.68
N ALA A 34 8.22 11.38 -6.64
CA ALA A 34 7.78 10.06 -7.10
C ALA A 34 8.89 9.25 -7.78
N LEU A 35 9.84 9.94 -8.44
CA LEU A 35 10.95 9.35 -9.18
C LEU A 35 12.23 9.24 -8.35
N TYR A 36 12.24 9.77 -7.13
CA TYR A 36 13.40 9.71 -6.28
C TYR A 36 13.71 8.26 -5.91
N GLU A 37 14.86 7.78 -6.37
CA GLU A 37 15.42 6.49 -5.97
C GLU A 37 16.53 6.79 -4.96
N PRO A 38 16.42 6.32 -3.70
CA PRO A 38 17.53 6.40 -2.75
C PRO A 38 18.78 5.76 -3.37
N SER A 39 19.95 6.32 -3.15
CA SER A 39 21.21 5.69 -3.59
C SER A 39 21.30 4.28 -2.97
N ASP A 40 21.88 3.31 -3.69
CA ASP A 40 22.09 1.93 -3.20
C ASP A 40 22.90 1.90 -1.88
N TRP A 41 23.56 2.99 -1.56
CA TRP A 41 24.23 3.29 -0.30
C TRP A 41 23.48 4.43 0.37
N ILE A 42 22.48 4.10 1.17
CA ILE A 42 21.80 5.10 2.00
C ILE A 42 22.86 5.66 2.94
N ASP A 43 23.33 6.87 2.64
CA ASP A 43 24.01 7.68 3.64
C ASP A 43 23.00 7.89 4.78
N GLU A 44 23.39 7.58 6.02
CA GLU A 44 22.50 7.77 7.19
C GLU A 44 21.95 9.21 7.29
N ASN A 45 22.54 10.15 6.54
CA ASN A 45 22.16 11.54 6.43
C ASN A 45 21.32 11.86 5.17
N GLU A 46 21.06 10.89 4.29
CA GLU A 46 20.26 11.12 3.10
C GLU A 46 18.80 11.34 3.46
N VAL A 47 18.32 12.56 3.23
CA VAL A 47 16.91 12.90 3.45
C VAL A 47 16.11 12.50 2.22
N VAL A 48 15.37 11.40 2.34
CA VAL A 48 14.43 10.96 1.28
C VAL A 48 13.27 11.96 1.22
N PRO A 49 13.08 12.65 0.08
CA PRO A 49 12.00 13.61 -0.05
C PRO A 49 10.63 12.92 0.02
N THR A 50 9.70 13.57 0.69
CA THR A 50 8.33 13.07 0.89
C THR A 50 7.31 14.02 0.27
N PRO A 51 6.08 13.54 -0.06
CA PRO A 51 5.01 14.42 -0.53
C PRO A 51 4.69 15.56 0.45
N GLU A 52 4.88 15.34 1.75
CA GLU A 52 4.70 16.35 2.78
C GLU A 52 5.72 17.49 2.68
N ASP A 53 6.91 17.22 2.12
CA ASP A 53 7.92 18.26 1.87
C ASP A 53 7.47 19.21 0.76
N ALA A 54 6.83 18.70 -0.31
CA ALA A 54 6.20 19.51 -1.33
C ALA A 54 5.07 20.38 -0.75
N LYS A 55 4.22 19.79 0.11
CA LYS A 55 3.15 20.51 0.79
C LYS A 55 3.69 21.67 1.62
N LYS A 56 4.75 21.45 2.39
CA LYS A 56 5.43 22.49 3.20
C LYS A 56 6.11 23.53 2.33
N LYS A 57 6.87 23.11 1.30
CA LYS A 57 7.60 23.98 0.39
C LYS A 57 6.70 25.02 -0.27
N PHE A 58 5.50 24.61 -0.68
CA PHE A 58 4.54 25.48 -1.35
C PHE A 58 3.45 26.03 -0.42
N ASN A 59 3.54 25.77 0.88
CA ASN A 59 2.55 26.20 1.89
C ASN A 59 1.10 25.87 1.49
N LEU A 60 0.87 24.62 1.06
CA LEU A 60 -0.42 24.19 0.55
C LEU A 60 -1.39 23.85 1.69
N THR A 61 -2.67 24.19 1.46
CA THR A 61 -3.75 23.60 2.27
C THR A 61 -3.89 22.11 1.98
N ASP A 62 -4.53 21.35 2.88
CA ASP A 62 -4.83 19.92 2.65
C ASP A 62 -5.65 19.73 1.37
N ALA A 63 -6.59 20.63 1.08
CA ALA A 63 -7.44 20.58 -0.11
C ALA A 63 -6.67 20.81 -1.41
N ASP A 64 -5.76 21.81 -1.43
CA ASP A 64 -4.94 22.09 -2.61
C ASP A 64 -3.96 20.94 -2.87
N PHE A 65 -3.33 20.44 -1.82
CA PHE A 65 -2.39 19.33 -1.90
C PHE A 65 -3.07 18.04 -2.39
N TYR A 66 -4.24 17.71 -1.84
CA TYR A 66 -5.05 16.60 -2.33
C TYR A 66 -5.43 16.75 -3.81
N THR A 67 -5.78 17.99 -4.23
CA THR A 67 -6.11 18.30 -5.62
C THR A 67 -4.91 18.05 -6.56
N ASP A 68 -3.69 18.39 -6.13
CA ASP A 68 -2.47 18.14 -6.89
C ASP A 68 -2.16 16.64 -6.99
N ILE A 69 -2.34 15.88 -5.91
CA ILE A 69 -2.20 14.40 -5.92
C ILE A 69 -3.22 13.78 -6.89
N MET A 70 -4.50 14.17 -6.81
CA MET A 70 -5.54 13.68 -7.71
C MET A 70 -5.28 14.04 -9.17
N PHE A 71 -4.74 15.24 -9.42
CA PHE A 71 -4.32 15.63 -10.76
C PHE A 71 -3.23 14.69 -11.28
N LEU A 72 -2.18 14.42 -10.50
CA LEU A 72 -1.08 13.54 -10.89
C LEU A 72 -1.54 12.09 -11.09
N ALA A 73 -2.45 11.59 -10.24
CA ALA A 73 -3.05 10.27 -10.37
C ALA A 73 -3.84 10.07 -11.67
N ASN A 74 -4.36 11.17 -12.25
CA ASN A 74 -5.12 11.17 -13.51
C ASN A 74 -4.32 11.68 -14.72
N LYS A 75 -3.12 12.25 -14.52
CA LYS A 75 -2.32 12.88 -15.58
C LYS A 75 -1.90 11.90 -16.66
N TYR A 76 -1.62 10.66 -16.29
CA TYR A 76 -1.12 9.63 -17.21
C TYR A 76 -2.13 8.50 -17.39
N SER A 77 -2.17 7.95 -18.60
CA SER A 77 -3.05 6.85 -19.00
C SER A 77 -2.70 5.55 -18.25
N ASN A 78 -3.68 4.68 -18.05
CA ASN A 78 -3.46 3.32 -17.52
C ASN A 78 -2.70 2.41 -18.51
N THR A 79 -2.56 2.82 -19.78
CA THR A 79 -1.79 2.14 -20.83
C THR A 79 -0.47 2.86 -21.14
N GLU A 80 -0.04 3.80 -20.29
CA GLU A 80 1.21 4.54 -20.47
C GLU A 80 2.41 3.57 -20.55
N THR A 81 3.29 3.77 -21.51
CA THR A 81 4.48 2.92 -21.73
C THR A 81 5.75 3.51 -21.13
N ASN A 82 5.81 4.81 -20.93
CA ASN A 82 6.95 5.48 -20.31
C ASN A 82 7.05 5.10 -18.83
N LYS A 83 8.19 4.53 -18.41
CA LYS A 83 8.43 4.03 -17.05
C LYS A 83 8.26 5.13 -16.00
N GLU A 84 8.83 6.30 -16.19
CA GLU A 84 8.80 7.40 -15.22
C GLU A 84 7.35 7.89 -14.99
N ARG A 85 6.59 8.08 -16.07
CA ARG A 85 5.18 8.49 -15.98
C ARG A 85 4.33 7.44 -15.26
N ARG A 86 4.62 6.15 -15.48
CA ARG A 86 3.98 5.06 -14.74
C ARG A 86 4.28 5.13 -13.26
N ILE A 87 5.54 5.39 -12.88
CA ILE A 87 5.94 5.55 -11.48
C ILE A 87 5.22 6.74 -10.88
N CYS A 88 5.23 7.91 -11.52
CA CYS A 88 4.54 9.11 -11.03
C CYS A 88 3.07 8.86 -10.74
N ARG A 89 2.35 8.22 -11.69
CA ARG A 89 0.93 7.87 -11.50
C ARG A 89 0.74 6.86 -10.37
N SER A 90 1.55 5.80 -10.31
CA SER A 90 1.43 4.78 -9.26
C SER A 90 1.71 5.37 -7.87
N SER A 91 2.71 6.22 -7.75
CA SER A 91 3.04 6.92 -6.50
C SER A 91 1.89 7.82 -6.05
N ALA A 92 1.34 8.62 -6.96
CA ALA A 92 0.19 9.49 -6.65
C ALA A 92 -1.04 8.69 -6.19
N ILE A 93 -1.33 7.56 -6.83
CA ILE A 93 -2.39 6.64 -6.41
C ILE A 93 -2.10 6.06 -5.02
N GLY A 94 -0.85 5.67 -4.74
CA GLY A 94 -0.42 5.21 -3.43
C GLY A 94 -0.59 6.29 -2.34
N TRP A 95 -0.25 7.54 -2.63
CA TRP A 95 -0.41 8.67 -1.72
C TRP A 95 -1.87 8.96 -1.36
N LEU A 96 -2.84 8.62 -2.23
CA LEU A 96 -4.26 8.69 -1.85
C LEU A 96 -4.58 7.80 -0.64
N GLY A 97 -3.80 6.76 -0.39
CA GLY A 97 -3.93 5.94 0.84
C GLY A 97 -3.66 6.72 2.13
N VAL A 98 -2.87 7.80 2.05
CA VAL A 98 -2.50 8.66 3.19
C VAL A 98 -3.37 9.92 3.24
N TYR A 99 -3.51 10.60 2.10
CA TYR A 99 -4.13 11.92 2.00
C TYR A 99 -5.58 11.89 1.52
N GLY A 100 -6.02 10.76 0.97
CA GLY A 100 -7.39 10.56 0.49
C GLY A 100 -8.39 10.20 1.60
N SER A 101 -9.61 9.97 1.17
CA SER A 101 -10.76 9.65 2.01
C SER A 101 -11.57 8.48 1.46
N THR A 102 -12.63 8.10 2.16
CA THR A 102 -13.58 7.09 1.68
C THR A 102 -14.27 7.49 0.36
N ASN A 103 -14.30 8.78 0.02
CA ASN A 103 -14.83 9.27 -1.26
C ASN A 103 -13.99 8.84 -2.47
N ASP A 104 -12.72 8.46 -2.25
CA ASP A 104 -11.80 8.02 -3.30
C ASP A 104 -11.91 6.52 -3.59
N LEU A 105 -12.61 5.76 -2.74
CA LEU A 105 -12.75 4.31 -2.93
C LEU A 105 -13.35 3.91 -4.28
N PRO A 106 -14.35 4.60 -4.86
CA PRO A 106 -14.84 4.28 -6.22
C PRO A 106 -13.77 4.46 -7.30
N PHE A 107 -12.96 5.52 -7.22
CA PHE A 107 -11.83 5.75 -8.14
C PHE A 107 -10.79 4.64 -8.00
N LEU A 108 -10.36 4.35 -6.77
CA LEU A 108 -9.39 3.27 -6.49
C LEU A 108 -9.93 1.89 -6.91
N ALA A 109 -11.23 1.64 -6.74
CA ALA A 109 -11.86 0.40 -7.18
C ALA A 109 -11.77 0.20 -8.69
N SER A 110 -11.94 1.27 -9.49
CA SER A 110 -11.83 1.20 -10.95
C SER A 110 -10.42 0.79 -11.41
N ILE A 111 -9.37 1.18 -10.68
CA ILE A 111 -7.98 0.82 -10.95
C ILE A 111 -7.68 -0.58 -10.41
N LYS A 112 -8.05 -0.85 -9.16
CA LYS A 112 -7.83 -2.13 -8.49
C LYS A 112 -8.43 -3.31 -9.27
N THR A 113 -9.58 -3.12 -9.89
CA THR A 113 -10.28 -4.15 -10.67
C THR A 113 -9.86 -4.23 -12.14
N ASN A 114 -8.90 -3.43 -12.58
CA ASN A 114 -8.35 -3.48 -13.93
C ASN A 114 -6.99 -4.21 -13.95
N LYS A 115 -6.96 -5.47 -14.40
CA LYS A 115 -5.72 -6.26 -14.51
C LYS A 115 -4.65 -5.66 -15.42
N LEU A 116 -5.06 -4.82 -16.36
CA LEU A 116 -4.14 -4.19 -17.32
C LEU A 116 -3.60 -2.87 -16.78
N ASP A 117 -4.13 -2.38 -15.67
CA ASP A 117 -3.62 -1.15 -15.07
C ASP A 117 -2.37 -1.45 -14.22
N TYR A 118 -1.24 -0.93 -14.64
CA TYR A 118 0.03 -1.10 -13.92
C TYR A 118 0.03 -0.50 -12.50
N ALA A 119 -0.91 0.40 -12.20
CA ALA A 119 -1.08 0.96 -10.86
C ALA A 119 -2.03 0.15 -9.98
N GLN A 120 -2.43 -1.07 -10.40
CA GLN A 120 -3.32 -1.95 -9.65
C GLN A 120 -2.84 -2.18 -8.22
N GLU A 121 -1.56 -2.46 -8.04
CA GLU A 121 -0.95 -2.67 -6.72
C GLU A 121 -1.07 -1.43 -5.84
N ALA A 122 -0.71 -0.26 -6.35
CA ALA A 122 -0.83 1.00 -5.61
C ALA A 122 -2.28 1.28 -5.17
N ALA A 123 -3.26 0.99 -6.04
CA ALA A 123 -4.68 1.16 -5.72
C ALA A 123 -5.16 0.17 -4.65
N VAL A 124 -4.65 -1.07 -4.63
CA VAL A 124 -4.92 -2.04 -3.56
C VAL A 124 -4.44 -1.50 -2.22
N PHE A 125 -3.19 -1.04 -2.13
CA PHE A 125 -2.62 -0.49 -0.90
C PHE A 125 -3.30 0.80 -0.45
N ALA A 126 -3.61 1.72 -1.38
CA ALA A 126 -4.36 2.92 -1.07
C ALA A 126 -5.76 2.58 -0.50
N THR A 127 -6.45 1.60 -1.10
CA THR A 127 -7.75 1.11 -0.60
C THR A 127 -7.63 0.56 0.82
N LEU A 128 -6.62 -0.25 1.11
CA LEU A 128 -6.38 -0.79 2.46
C LEU A 128 -6.11 0.33 3.47
N ASN A 129 -5.28 1.30 3.11
CA ASN A 129 -4.92 2.40 3.99
C ASN A 129 -6.10 3.34 4.30
N ILE A 130 -6.97 3.61 3.33
CA ILE A 130 -8.20 4.35 3.56
C ILE A 130 -9.18 3.52 4.41
N SER A 131 -9.32 2.23 4.09
CA SER A 131 -10.26 1.32 4.77
C SER A 131 -9.88 1.03 6.22
N LYS A 132 -8.59 1.17 6.62
CA LYS A 132 -8.17 0.97 8.03
C LYS A 132 -8.77 2.00 8.99
N ARG A 133 -9.21 3.14 8.48
CA ARG A 133 -9.98 4.15 9.24
C ARG A 133 -11.43 3.73 9.48
N GLY A 134 -11.86 2.63 8.87
CA GLY A 134 -13.16 1.98 9.02
C GLY A 134 -13.00 0.47 9.20
N ASN A 135 -14.13 -0.27 9.28
CA ASN A 135 -14.11 -1.71 9.56
C ASN A 135 -13.87 -2.61 8.33
N SER A 136 -13.67 -2.05 7.14
CA SER A 136 -13.67 -2.79 5.86
C SER A 136 -12.30 -3.27 5.37
N PHE A 137 -11.19 -2.89 6.04
CA PHE A 137 -9.84 -3.22 5.52
C PHE A 137 -9.57 -4.73 5.49
N ILE A 138 -10.05 -5.52 6.48
CA ILE A 138 -9.89 -7.00 6.45
C ILE A 138 -10.71 -7.61 5.33
N SER A 139 -11.91 -7.10 5.00
CA SER A 139 -12.67 -7.61 3.86
C SER A 139 -11.98 -7.31 2.52
N THR A 140 -11.36 -6.15 2.39
CA THR A 140 -10.53 -5.80 1.21
C THR A 140 -9.31 -6.72 1.11
N ALA A 141 -8.59 -6.95 2.21
CA ALA A 141 -7.45 -7.85 2.24
C ALA A 141 -7.88 -9.28 1.85
N ARG A 142 -8.99 -9.78 2.43
CA ARG A 142 -9.55 -11.10 2.11
C ARG A 142 -9.91 -11.20 0.63
N GLU A 143 -10.60 -10.21 0.06
CA GLU A 143 -10.93 -10.16 -1.37
C GLU A 143 -9.67 -10.33 -2.23
N VAL A 144 -8.59 -9.60 -1.92
CA VAL A 144 -7.36 -9.65 -2.71
C VAL A 144 -6.68 -11.02 -2.60
N VAL A 145 -6.49 -11.54 -1.38
CA VAL A 145 -5.72 -12.79 -1.19
C VAL A 145 -6.49 -14.03 -1.65
N THR A 146 -7.83 -14.02 -1.64
CA THR A 146 -8.65 -15.16 -2.08
C THR A 146 -8.91 -15.18 -3.58
N ASN A 147 -8.83 -14.05 -4.27
CA ASN A 147 -9.07 -13.99 -5.71
C ASN A 147 -7.80 -14.28 -6.51
N THR A 148 -7.36 -15.54 -6.45
CA THR A 148 -6.13 -16.05 -7.09
C THR A 148 -6.12 -15.93 -8.61
N ASN A 149 -7.30 -15.92 -9.24
CA ASN A 149 -7.44 -15.76 -10.68
C ASN A 149 -7.27 -14.30 -11.13
N PHE A 150 -7.45 -13.36 -10.21
CA PHE A 150 -7.42 -11.94 -10.51
C PHE A 150 -6.14 -11.27 -10.06
N TYR A 151 -5.71 -11.48 -8.81
CA TYR A 151 -4.50 -10.86 -8.26
C TYR A 151 -3.32 -11.81 -8.35
N SER A 152 -2.17 -11.28 -8.79
CA SER A 152 -0.92 -12.05 -8.86
C SER A 152 -0.48 -12.55 -7.47
N LYS A 153 0.32 -13.63 -7.44
CA LYS A 153 0.94 -14.12 -6.20
C LYS A 153 1.75 -13.03 -5.49
N GLY A 154 2.45 -12.16 -6.26
CA GLY A 154 3.19 -11.03 -5.73
C GLY A 154 2.30 -10.06 -4.96
N ILE A 155 1.21 -9.57 -5.56
CA ILE A 155 0.27 -8.65 -4.90
C ILE A 155 -0.32 -9.30 -3.63
N ARG A 156 -0.72 -10.58 -3.69
CA ARG A 156 -1.26 -11.30 -2.53
C ARG A 156 -0.24 -11.42 -1.40
N GLY A 157 1.02 -11.74 -1.73
CA GLY A 157 2.13 -11.80 -0.77
C GLY A 157 2.40 -10.44 -0.10
N LEU A 158 2.38 -9.36 -0.88
CA LEU A 158 2.57 -8.01 -0.37
C LEU A 158 1.46 -7.59 0.61
N ILE A 159 0.20 -8.03 0.40
CA ILE A 159 -0.89 -7.79 1.35
C ILE A 159 -0.57 -8.41 2.73
N TYR A 160 -0.09 -9.64 2.76
CA TYR A 160 0.32 -10.27 4.01
C TYR A 160 1.47 -9.51 4.69
N CYS A 161 2.49 -9.10 3.93
CA CYS A 161 3.60 -8.29 4.45
C CYS A 161 3.09 -6.95 5.02
N HIS A 162 2.21 -6.27 4.30
CA HIS A 162 1.65 -4.97 4.73
C HIS A 162 0.86 -5.11 6.04
N LEU A 163 -0.06 -6.07 6.12
CA LEU A 163 -0.84 -6.32 7.33
C LEU A 163 0.05 -6.71 8.54
N HIS A 164 1.09 -7.52 8.32
CA HIS A 164 2.05 -7.85 9.36
C HIS A 164 2.79 -6.61 9.85
N ASN A 165 3.25 -5.76 8.94
CA ASN A 165 3.94 -4.52 9.27
C ASN A 165 3.04 -3.53 10.04
N MET A 166 1.72 -3.53 9.80
CA MET A 166 0.77 -2.75 10.60
C MET A 166 0.74 -3.15 12.07
N CYS A 167 1.18 -4.35 12.41
CA CYS A 167 1.23 -4.83 13.79
C CYS A 167 2.59 -4.59 14.48
N LYS A 168 3.63 -4.18 13.74
CA LYS A 168 5.00 -4.00 14.24
C LYS A 168 5.26 -2.56 14.60
N LYS A 169 5.58 -2.29 15.89
CA LYS A 169 5.85 -0.93 16.40
C LYS A 169 7.05 -0.26 15.74
N GLU A 170 8.05 -1.03 15.32
CA GLU A 170 9.22 -0.55 14.59
C GLU A 170 8.89 0.03 13.21
N ASN A 171 7.76 -0.34 12.63
CA ASN A 171 7.29 0.17 11.34
C ASN A 171 6.41 1.41 11.52
N VAL A 172 7.00 2.50 12.02
CA VAL A 172 6.30 3.74 12.42
C VAL A 172 5.36 4.32 11.35
N TYR A 173 5.67 4.14 10.07
CA TYR A 173 4.86 4.68 8.95
C TYR A 173 3.54 3.95 8.73
N VAL A 174 3.48 2.66 9.06
CA VAL A 174 2.30 1.82 8.83
C VAL A 174 1.69 1.25 10.11
N TYR A 175 2.39 1.37 11.23
CA TYR A 175 1.94 0.83 12.51
C TYR A 175 0.57 1.35 12.91
N VAL A 176 -0.28 0.44 13.37
CA VAL A 176 -1.62 0.75 13.88
C VAL A 176 -1.63 0.61 15.39
N ALA A 177 -1.79 1.74 16.09
CA ALA A 177 -1.85 1.75 17.55
C ALA A 177 -3.15 1.12 18.11
N ASP A 178 -4.24 1.12 17.33
CA ASP A 178 -5.53 0.53 17.72
C ASP A 178 -5.42 -0.99 17.90
N GLU A 179 -5.57 -1.44 19.14
CA GLU A 179 -5.48 -2.86 19.50
C GLU A 179 -6.58 -3.70 18.86
N LEU A 180 -7.79 -3.17 18.71
CA LEU A 180 -8.89 -3.88 18.06
C LEU A 180 -8.57 -4.19 16.59
N VAL A 181 -7.94 -3.23 15.91
CA VAL A 181 -7.48 -3.43 14.52
C VAL A 181 -6.41 -4.51 14.46
N ARG A 182 -5.40 -4.46 15.34
CA ARG A 182 -4.36 -5.50 15.40
C ARG A 182 -4.91 -6.89 15.68
N ASN A 183 -5.88 -6.98 16.60
CA ASN A 183 -6.56 -8.25 16.92
C ASN A 183 -7.32 -8.82 15.70
N ARG A 184 -7.92 -7.97 14.88
CA ARG A 184 -8.56 -8.38 13.61
C ARG A 184 -7.53 -8.88 12.60
N ILE A 185 -6.36 -8.24 12.51
CA ILE A 185 -5.26 -8.72 11.67
C ILE A 185 -4.78 -10.09 12.19
N ALA A 186 -4.59 -10.24 13.49
CA ALA A 186 -4.17 -11.51 14.09
C ALA A 186 -5.18 -12.65 13.80
N ALA A 187 -6.48 -12.37 13.93
CA ALA A 187 -7.54 -13.32 13.58
C ALA A 187 -7.55 -13.68 12.09
N PHE A 188 -7.32 -12.70 11.22
CA PHE A 188 -7.18 -12.94 9.78
C PHE A 188 -6.01 -13.87 9.46
N PHE A 189 -4.84 -13.70 10.08
CA PHE A 189 -3.70 -14.60 9.88
C PHE A 189 -3.99 -16.02 10.38
N LEU A 190 -4.70 -16.18 11.49
CA LEU A 190 -5.14 -17.51 11.96
C LEU A 190 -6.08 -18.19 10.96
N GLU A 191 -7.05 -17.47 10.42
CA GLU A 191 -7.94 -17.98 9.38
C GLU A 191 -7.14 -18.39 8.14
N ARG A 192 -6.21 -17.54 7.69
CA ARG A 192 -5.41 -17.82 6.50
C ARG A 192 -4.39 -18.93 6.68
N ALA A 193 -3.81 -19.10 7.88
CA ALA A 193 -2.92 -20.19 8.18
C ALA A 193 -3.58 -21.59 8.01
N ALA A 194 -4.92 -21.62 8.08
CA ALA A 194 -5.69 -22.83 7.80
C ALA A 194 -5.98 -23.08 6.31
N LEU A 195 -5.89 -22.06 5.45
CA LEU A 195 -6.41 -22.10 4.08
C LEU A 195 -5.36 -21.80 3.01
N GLU A 196 -4.28 -21.11 3.37
CA GLU A 196 -3.31 -20.62 2.40
C GLU A 196 -2.33 -21.71 1.95
N GLU A 197 -2.25 -21.95 0.65
CA GLU A 197 -1.32 -22.93 0.06
C GLU A 197 -0.04 -22.27 -0.46
N ASP A 198 -0.17 -21.13 -1.14
CA ASP A 198 0.96 -20.46 -1.80
C ASP A 198 1.94 -19.78 -0.84
N SER A 199 1.44 -19.21 0.24
CA SER A 199 2.19 -18.42 1.23
C SER A 199 2.15 -19.05 2.61
N SER A 200 1.81 -20.35 2.71
CA SER A 200 1.51 -21.04 3.97
C SER A 200 2.60 -20.88 5.03
N LEU A 201 3.88 -21.00 4.66
CA LEU A 201 5.00 -20.87 5.61
C LEU A 201 5.13 -19.44 6.16
N TYR A 202 4.92 -18.43 5.33
CA TYR A 202 4.95 -17.04 5.79
C TYR A 202 3.76 -16.74 6.69
N VAL A 203 2.56 -17.13 6.27
CA VAL A 203 1.32 -16.92 7.01
C VAL A 203 1.35 -17.66 8.35
N ASP A 204 1.84 -18.92 8.40
CA ASP A 204 2.04 -19.68 9.65
C ASP A 204 2.97 -18.94 10.62
N ARG A 205 4.11 -18.44 10.13
CA ARG A 205 5.05 -17.67 10.95
C ARG A 205 4.38 -16.44 11.57
N VAL A 206 3.70 -15.65 10.75
CA VAL A 206 3.04 -14.43 11.23
C VAL A 206 1.89 -14.76 12.19
N ALA A 207 1.13 -15.83 11.92
CA ALA A 207 0.10 -16.29 12.84
C ALA A 207 0.68 -16.65 14.21
N CYS A 208 1.86 -17.29 14.26
CA CYS A 208 2.58 -17.58 15.52
C CYS A 208 3.07 -16.32 16.23
N ASP A 209 3.56 -15.33 15.47
CA ASP A 209 4.08 -14.09 16.03
C ASP A 209 2.96 -13.23 16.64
N LEU A 210 1.80 -13.18 15.97
CA LEU A 210 0.64 -12.40 16.41
C LEU A 210 -0.24 -13.14 17.44
N ASN A 211 -0.17 -14.47 17.50
CA ASN A 211 -0.95 -15.33 18.41
C ASN A 211 -0.04 -16.38 19.05
N PRO A 212 0.64 -16.05 20.14
CA PRO A 212 1.62 -16.95 20.78
C PRO A 212 1.05 -18.33 21.16
N THR A 213 -0.23 -18.40 21.54
CA THR A 213 -0.91 -19.67 21.89
C THR A 213 -1.09 -20.59 20.68
N TYR A 214 -1.13 -20.04 19.45
CA TYR A 214 -1.22 -20.82 18.22
C TYR A 214 0.06 -21.61 17.95
N ARG A 215 1.23 -21.09 18.37
CA ARG A 215 2.56 -21.67 18.06
C ARG A 215 2.66 -23.16 18.37
N HIS A 216 2.16 -23.60 19.54
CA HIS A 216 2.22 -24.99 20.01
C HIS A 216 0.85 -25.69 20.00
N SER A 217 -0.12 -25.13 19.25
CA SER A 217 -1.47 -25.69 19.20
C SER A 217 -1.56 -26.94 18.31
N GLN A 218 -2.53 -27.82 18.62
CA GLN A 218 -2.87 -28.94 17.74
C GLN A 218 -3.31 -28.43 16.36
N GLN A 219 -4.08 -27.33 16.32
CA GLN A 219 -4.52 -26.70 15.08
C GLN A 219 -3.36 -26.36 14.14
N ARG A 220 -2.26 -25.81 14.66
CA ARG A 220 -1.07 -25.51 13.84
C ARG A 220 -0.46 -26.79 13.28
N ARG A 221 -0.31 -27.85 14.09
CA ARG A 221 0.24 -29.14 13.64
C ARG A 221 -0.58 -29.71 12.49
N ASP A 222 -1.90 -29.70 12.64
CA ASP A 222 -2.83 -30.22 11.63
C ASP A 222 -2.77 -29.38 10.33
N ASN A 223 -2.69 -28.06 10.44
CA ASN A 223 -2.54 -27.15 9.29
C ASN A 223 -1.23 -27.43 8.55
N LEU A 224 -0.09 -27.49 9.24
CA LEU A 224 1.21 -27.76 8.64
C LEU A 224 1.26 -29.15 7.96
N ALA A 225 0.66 -30.16 8.57
CA ALA A 225 0.58 -31.49 7.97
C ALA A 225 -0.25 -31.50 6.69
N ARG A 226 -1.41 -30.83 6.70
CA ARG A 226 -2.33 -30.77 5.57
C ARG A 226 -1.81 -29.92 4.41
N LEU A 227 -1.15 -28.80 4.71
CA LEU A 227 -0.67 -27.83 3.71
C LEU A 227 0.74 -28.18 3.19
N ARG A 228 1.35 -29.26 3.68
CA ARG A 228 2.64 -29.71 3.17
C ARG A 228 2.47 -30.23 1.73
N PRO A 229 3.15 -29.61 0.75
CA PRO A 229 3.07 -30.12 -0.62
C PRO A 229 3.59 -31.55 -0.74
N ALA A 230 2.93 -32.35 -1.56
CA ALA A 230 3.39 -33.73 -1.84
C ALA A 230 4.70 -33.69 -2.64
N GLY A 231 5.62 -34.59 -2.33
CA GLY A 231 6.89 -34.78 -3.05
C GLY A 231 7.94 -33.67 -2.78
N LEU A 232 7.78 -32.91 -1.71
CA LEU A 232 8.75 -31.91 -1.29
C LEU A 232 10.08 -32.57 -0.91
N THR A 233 11.20 -32.10 -1.45
CA THR A 233 12.54 -32.59 -1.18
C THR A 233 13.53 -31.47 -0.92
N GLY A 234 14.70 -31.78 -0.34
CA GLY A 234 15.76 -30.80 -0.09
C GLY A 234 15.37 -29.72 0.92
N GLU A 235 15.89 -28.52 0.73
CA GLU A 235 15.74 -27.40 1.67
C GLU A 235 14.30 -27.07 2.02
N GLN A 236 13.38 -27.16 1.06
CA GLN A 236 11.96 -26.88 1.32
C GLN A 236 11.34 -27.91 2.28
N ALA A 237 11.67 -29.19 2.13
CA ALA A 237 11.22 -30.21 3.06
C ALA A 237 11.77 -29.98 4.47
N GLU A 238 13.04 -29.59 4.59
CA GLU A 238 13.67 -29.28 5.88
C GLU A 238 12.99 -28.10 6.58
N ILE A 239 12.59 -27.05 5.83
CA ILE A 239 11.85 -25.92 6.38
C ILE A 239 10.50 -26.37 6.96
N TYR A 240 9.74 -27.21 6.23
CA TYR A 240 8.46 -27.74 6.73
C TYR A 240 8.67 -28.63 7.97
N ASP A 241 9.67 -29.51 7.95
CA ASP A 241 9.97 -30.40 9.06
C ASP A 241 10.45 -29.64 10.30
N ALA A 242 11.22 -28.55 10.12
CA ALA A 242 11.60 -27.65 11.20
C ALA A 242 10.38 -26.98 11.83
N ARG A 243 9.41 -26.53 11.01
CA ARG A 243 8.15 -25.95 11.49
C ARG A 243 7.28 -26.95 12.23
N GLN A 244 7.22 -28.19 11.75
CA GLN A 244 6.53 -29.27 12.44
C GLN A 244 7.15 -29.56 13.83
N ARG A 245 8.48 -29.56 13.93
CA ARG A 245 9.18 -29.69 15.22
C ARG A 245 8.91 -28.53 16.17
N ASP A 246 8.95 -27.26 15.64
CA ASP A 246 8.63 -26.06 16.43
C ASP A 246 7.17 -26.02 16.93
N ALA A 247 6.27 -26.72 16.25
CA ALA A 247 4.87 -26.80 16.65
C ALA A 247 4.59 -27.82 17.76
N GLN A 248 5.57 -28.71 18.12
CA GLN A 248 5.39 -29.68 19.20
C GLN A 248 5.27 -28.97 20.55
N PRO A 249 4.50 -29.54 21.49
CA PRO A 249 4.48 -29.07 22.86
C PRO A 249 5.91 -29.02 23.42
N LYS A 250 6.24 -27.96 24.15
CA LYS A 250 7.46 -27.93 24.96
C LYS A 250 7.17 -28.75 26.22
N GLU A 251 7.96 -29.75 26.45
CA GLU A 251 7.97 -30.55 27.69
C GLU A 251 8.26 -29.63 28.90
#